data_2975afd20e3e8eef099b4650a8d26ea0
#
_entry.id   2975afd20e3e8eef099b4650a8d26ea0
#
_cell.length_a   1.000
_cell.length_b   1.000
_cell.length_c   1.000
_cell.angle_alpha   90.00
_cell.angle_beta   90.00
_cell.angle_gamma   90.00
#
_symmetry.space_group_name_H-M   'P 1'
#
loop_
_entity.id
_entity.type
_entity.pdbx_description
1 polymer ?
#
loop_
_entity_poly.entity_id
_entity_poly.type
_entity_poly.pdbx_seq_one_letter_code
_entity_poly.pdbx_strand_id
1 'polypeptide(L)'
;MQVYESPVLKVNASSENGKVVLDTEGPLSQLTKPFIKRINRIFEEEKAIAVEGDELIFSTWVPPFPGKAFNRVISAEIAAILKKRLPDQFSVGITARCPNNCIHCGAAGIKPEREMKLEEICSLLDQTLELGTYLISFDGGETMMRKDLVEMVAHVDKTKAIATCFTSGYGLSEERAKALKNAGLYAAHISLDSPSEAEHDRIRGRKGAYLDSLSGIKNAKAAGIMTDMFVVVSPDNIDELEEFYSLAENLGMQELSIYEIIAVGRWLEHEDEVIGKKDVLRLEKFQKAMNKKSDGPRVTAFPYFMGPDLFGCFAGRRWMHVASDGEVMPCAYTPLSFGNVLEESLEAIWKRMGKHEAYKKQAKYCMMRNPKFREEYIHTIPKDAKIPLR
;
A
#
# COMPACT_ATOMS: atom_id res chain seq x y z
N MET A 1 -3.74 27.54 -1.13
CA MET A 1 -2.37 27.12 -0.77
C MET A 1 -1.70 26.52 -1.98
N GLN A 2 -0.45 26.91 -2.31
CA GLN A 2 0.28 26.37 -3.44
C GLN A 2 0.91 25.02 -3.07
N VAL A 3 0.64 23.98 -3.87
CA VAL A 3 1.07 22.61 -3.60
C VAL A 3 2.08 22.08 -4.62
N TYR A 4 2.14 22.72 -5.76
CA TYR A 4 3.14 22.42 -6.78
C TYR A 4 3.46 23.70 -7.55
N GLU A 5 4.74 23.89 -7.88
CA GLU A 5 5.19 24.98 -8.73
C GLU A 5 6.26 24.49 -9.72
N SER A 6 6.06 24.89 -10.96
CA SER A 6 7.06 24.81 -12.01
C SER A 6 6.95 26.05 -12.89
N PRO A 7 7.92 26.34 -13.77
CA PRO A 7 7.84 27.49 -14.69
C PRO A 7 6.60 27.52 -15.57
N VAL A 8 5.92 26.37 -15.73
CA VAL A 8 4.81 26.23 -16.68
C VAL A 8 3.48 25.83 -16.04
N LEU A 9 3.49 25.43 -14.76
CA LEU A 9 2.28 25.01 -14.05
C LEU A 9 2.42 25.26 -12.56
N LYS A 10 1.41 25.91 -11.98
CA LYS A 10 1.16 25.98 -10.54
C LYS A 10 -0.09 25.19 -10.22
N VAL A 11 -0.06 24.42 -9.16
CA VAL A 11 -1.26 23.75 -8.62
C VAL A 11 -1.50 24.33 -7.24
N ASN A 12 -2.67 24.87 -7.07
CA ASN A 12 -3.17 25.38 -5.80
C ASN A 12 -4.21 24.42 -5.25
N ALA A 13 -4.28 24.32 -3.94
CA ALA A 13 -5.37 23.62 -3.29
C ALA A 13 -5.99 24.52 -2.22
N SER A 14 -7.30 24.41 -2.11
CA SER A 14 -8.10 25.01 -1.05
C SER A 14 -8.88 23.92 -0.35
N SER A 15 -9.20 24.15 0.93
CA SER A 15 -10.16 23.32 1.64
C SER A 15 -11.48 24.06 1.71
N GLU A 16 -12.53 23.50 1.11
CA GLU A 16 -13.89 24.03 1.17
C GLU A 16 -14.80 22.97 1.80
N ASN A 17 -15.37 23.29 2.97
CA ASN A 17 -16.26 22.37 3.69
C ASN A 17 -15.64 21.01 4.02
N GLY A 18 -14.33 20.98 4.38
CA GLY A 18 -13.60 19.74 4.69
C GLY A 18 -13.22 18.90 3.47
N LYS A 19 -13.43 19.45 2.26
CA LYS A 19 -13.04 18.82 0.99
C LYS A 19 -11.91 19.61 0.36
N VAL A 20 -11.00 18.91 -0.31
CA VAL A 20 -9.93 19.55 -1.08
C VAL A 20 -10.38 19.84 -2.49
N VAL A 21 -10.16 21.07 -2.90
CA VAL A 21 -10.34 21.50 -4.28
C VAL A 21 -8.98 21.92 -4.83
N LEU A 22 -8.58 21.32 -5.93
CA LEU A 22 -7.38 21.69 -6.69
C LEU A 22 -7.76 22.65 -7.81
N ASP A 23 -6.91 23.65 -7.99
CA ASP A 23 -6.96 24.56 -9.16
C ASP A 23 -5.56 24.73 -9.76
N THR A 24 -5.49 25.13 -11.03
CA THR A 24 -4.22 25.27 -11.74
C THR A 24 -4.07 26.60 -12.44
N GLU A 25 -2.86 27.15 -12.38
CA GLU A 25 -2.44 28.37 -13.06
C GLU A 25 -1.19 28.13 -13.93
N GLY A 26 -0.98 29.01 -14.92
CA GLY A 26 0.19 28.97 -15.80
C GLY A 26 -0.11 28.44 -17.20
N PRO A 27 0.92 28.42 -18.09
CA PRO A 27 0.76 28.06 -19.50
C PRO A 27 0.14 26.68 -19.77
N LEU A 28 0.40 25.70 -18.89
CA LEU A 28 -0.14 24.34 -19.02
C LEU A 28 -1.48 24.14 -18.28
N SER A 29 -2.03 25.14 -17.63
CA SER A 29 -3.28 25.03 -16.86
C SER A 29 -4.44 24.47 -17.69
N GLN A 30 -4.60 24.94 -18.94
CA GLN A 30 -5.68 24.47 -19.81
C GLN A 30 -5.56 22.98 -20.17
N LEU A 31 -4.33 22.49 -20.38
CA LEU A 31 -4.07 21.07 -20.67
C LEU A 31 -4.32 20.18 -19.45
N THR A 32 -4.12 20.70 -18.25
CA THR A 32 -4.31 19.96 -16.99
C THR A 32 -5.73 20.00 -16.46
N LYS A 33 -6.57 20.95 -16.91
CA LYS A 33 -7.96 21.10 -16.47
C LYS A 33 -8.80 19.82 -16.44
N PRO A 34 -8.82 18.96 -17.47
CA PRO A 34 -9.63 17.74 -17.45
C PRO A 34 -9.17 16.78 -16.35
N PHE A 35 -7.87 16.75 -16.08
CA PHE A 35 -7.26 15.92 -15.05
C PHE A 35 -7.57 16.47 -13.65
N ILE A 36 -7.38 17.76 -13.42
CA ILE A 36 -7.75 18.42 -12.15
C ILE A 36 -9.23 18.22 -11.85
N LYS A 37 -10.09 18.36 -12.84
CA LYS A 37 -11.53 18.09 -12.69
C LYS A 37 -11.80 16.63 -12.28
N ARG A 38 -11.03 15.67 -12.81
CA ARG A 38 -11.14 14.27 -12.42
C ARG A 38 -10.67 14.04 -10.99
N ILE A 39 -9.55 14.63 -10.59
CA ILE A 39 -9.04 14.53 -9.21
C ILE A 39 -10.05 15.18 -8.24
N ASN A 40 -10.53 16.37 -8.53
CA ASN A 40 -11.52 17.04 -7.69
C ASN A 40 -12.78 16.19 -7.50
N ARG A 41 -13.26 15.52 -8.56
CA ARG A 41 -14.39 14.59 -8.45
C ARG A 41 -14.08 13.42 -7.51
N ILE A 42 -12.83 12.89 -7.53
CA ILE A 42 -12.42 11.84 -6.59
C ILE A 42 -12.44 12.42 -5.16
N PHE A 43 -11.87 13.58 -4.96
CA PHE A 43 -11.84 14.24 -3.65
C PHE A 43 -13.24 14.68 -3.13
N GLU A 44 -14.19 14.97 -4.02
CA GLU A 44 -15.58 15.27 -3.62
C GLU A 44 -16.27 14.05 -2.94
N GLU A 45 -15.89 12.84 -3.32
CA GLU A 45 -16.46 11.60 -2.78
C GLU A 45 -15.62 11.02 -1.62
N GLU A 46 -14.49 11.65 -1.29
CA GLU A 46 -13.54 11.18 -0.29
C GLU A 46 -13.55 12.09 0.94
N LYS A 47 -13.29 11.52 2.12
CA LYS A 47 -13.11 12.29 3.35
C LYS A 47 -11.67 12.28 3.80
N ALA A 48 -11.24 13.40 4.42
CA ALA A 48 -9.96 13.44 5.10
C ALA A 48 -10.03 12.66 6.42
N ILE A 49 -8.91 12.05 6.80
CA ILE A 49 -8.77 11.34 8.09
C ILE A 49 -8.67 12.34 9.23
N ALA A 50 -7.88 13.41 9.06
CA ALA A 50 -7.61 14.41 10.07
C ALA A 50 -7.22 15.76 9.45
N VAL A 51 -7.35 16.81 10.27
CA VAL A 51 -6.78 18.14 10.01
C VAL A 51 -5.90 18.48 11.21
N GLU A 52 -4.60 18.62 11.00
CA GLU A 52 -3.62 18.96 12.04
C GLU A 52 -3.02 20.34 11.73
N GLY A 53 -3.52 21.39 12.38
CA GLY A 53 -3.16 22.78 12.05
C GLY A 53 -3.56 23.12 10.61
N ASP A 54 -2.59 23.49 9.77
CA ASP A 54 -2.79 23.77 8.36
C ASP A 54 -2.62 22.55 7.45
N GLU A 55 -2.31 21.38 8.02
CA GLU A 55 -2.11 20.15 7.28
C GLU A 55 -3.40 19.34 7.23
N LEU A 56 -3.71 18.83 6.03
CA LEU A 56 -4.80 17.93 5.76
C LEU A 56 -4.26 16.53 5.51
N ILE A 57 -4.71 15.58 6.30
CA ILE A 57 -4.34 14.17 6.17
C ILE A 57 -5.48 13.45 5.48
N PHE A 58 -5.28 13.08 4.22
CA PHE A 58 -6.31 12.38 3.45
C PHE A 58 -6.40 10.92 3.77
N SER A 59 -5.25 10.27 3.88
CA SER A 59 -5.15 8.82 3.95
C SER A 59 -3.82 8.43 4.58
N THR A 60 -3.78 7.25 5.16
CA THR A 60 -2.54 6.61 5.62
C THR A 60 -1.59 6.24 4.46
N TRP A 61 -2.06 6.33 3.22
CA TRP A 61 -1.36 5.97 1.99
C TRP A 61 -0.79 7.17 1.22
N VAL A 62 -1.10 8.37 1.64
CA VAL A 62 -0.72 9.60 0.94
C VAL A 62 -0.08 10.56 1.94
N PRO A 63 1.04 11.23 1.58
CA PRO A 63 1.64 12.24 2.43
C PRO A 63 0.66 13.35 2.80
N PRO A 64 0.82 13.98 3.99
CA PRO A 64 0.04 15.13 4.41
C PRO A 64 0.13 16.27 3.40
N PHE A 65 -0.94 17.00 3.29
CA PHE A 65 -1.10 18.16 2.44
C PHE A 65 -1.27 19.42 3.31
N PRO A 66 -0.51 20.50 3.07
CA PRO A 66 0.60 20.62 2.13
C PRO A 66 1.89 20.03 2.68
N GLY A 67 2.78 19.59 1.80
CA GLY A 67 4.08 19.09 2.23
C GLY A 67 5.04 18.83 1.07
N LYS A 68 6.33 18.83 1.35
CA LYS A 68 7.33 18.52 0.31
C LYS A 68 7.14 17.11 -0.28
N ALA A 69 6.80 16.13 0.56
CA ALA A 69 6.49 14.79 0.11
C ALA A 69 5.23 14.75 -0.78
N PHE A 70 4.20 15.59 -0.47
CA PHE A 70 3.01 15.70 -1.31
C PHE A 70 3.30 16.24 -2.71
N ASN A 71 4.28 17.12 -2.87
CA ASN A 71 4.70 17.59 -4.18
C ASN A 71 5.14 16.44 -5.10
N ARG A 72 5.64 15.34 -4.54
CA ARG A 72 5.98 14.13 -5.30
C ARG A 72 4.74 13.38 -5.79
N VAL A 73 3.64 13.40 -5.03
CA VAL A 73 2.35 12.85 -5.48
C VAL A 73 1.91 13.57 -6.74
N ILE A 74 1.93 14.90 -6.74
CA ILE A 74 1.58 15.71 -7.92
C ILE A 74 2.54 15.44 -9.09
N SER A 75 3.85 15.32 -8.82
CA SER A 75 4.84 14.99 -9.84
C SER A 75 4.60 13.61 -10.45
N ALA A 76 4.22 12.63 -9.64
CA ALA A 76 3.88 11.27 -10.09
C ALA A 76 2.62 11.28 -10.98
N GLU A 77 1.60 12.04 -10.62
CA GLU A 77 0.39 12.19 -11.43
C GLU A 77 0.68 12.87 -12.77
N ILE A 78 1.50 13.91 -12.78
CA ILE A 78 1.96 14.56 -14.02
C ILE A 78 2.76 13.56 -14.88
N ALA A 79 3.65 12.79 -14.27
CA ALA A 79 4.40 11.74 -14.97
C ALA A 79 3.46 10.70 -15.61
N ALA A 80 2.41 10.28 -14.89
CA ALA A 80 1.40 9.35 -15.38
C ALA A 80 0.64 9.90 -16.60
N ILE A 81 0.25 11.20 -16.57
CA ILE A 81 -0.36 11.88 -17.71
C ILE A 81 0.57 11.86 -18.92
N LEU A 82 1.85 12.15 -18.71
CA LEU A 82 2.88 12.15 -19.74
C LEU A 82 3.31 10.73 -20.16
N LYS A 83 2.61 9.69 -19.67
CA LYS A 83 2.91 8.27 -19.91
C LYS A 83 4.33 7.85 -19.47
N LYS A 84 4.93 8.60 -18.56
CA LYS A 84 6.19 8.25 -17.92
C LYS A 84 5.91 7.27 -16.79
N ARG A 85 6.80 6.29 -16.62
CA ARG A 85 6.75 5.34 -15.50
C ARG A 85 7.59 5.88 -14.35
N LEU A 86 6.98 5.97 -13.19
CA LEU A 86 7.62 6.41 -11.97
C LEU A 86 7.16 5.48 -10.84
N PRO A 87 8.08 4.84 -10.08
CA PRO A 87 7.74 4.00 -8.95
C PRO A 87 7.41 4.88 -7.73
N ASP A 88 6.25 5.50 -7.75
CA ASP A 88 5.81 6.42 -6.71
C ASP A 88 5.41 5.72 -5.41
N GLN A 89 5.13 4.41 -5.47
CA GLN A 89 4.89 3.54 -4.33
C GLN A 89 5.91 2.40 -4.33
N PHE A 90 6.46 2.13 -3.15
CA PHE A 90 7.47 1.12 -2.93
C PHE A 90 7.18 0.32 -1.67
N SER A 91 7.34 -0.99 -1.75
CA SER A 91 7.29 -1.84 -0.56
C SER A 91 8.53 -2.73 -0.48
N VAL A 92 8.97 -3.01 0.73
CA VAL A 92 10.12 -3.87 0.99
C VAL A 92 9.82 -4.87 2.10
N GLY A 93 9.97 -6.15 1.75
CA GLY A 93 9.98 -7.24 2.71
C GLY A 93 11.28 -7.21 3.50
N ILE A 94 11.24 -6.77 4.75
CA ILE A 94 12.45 -6.64 5.58
C ILE A 94 12.84 -7.93 6.27
N THR A 95 11.93 -8.89 6.37
CA THR A 95 12.16 -10.22 6.94
C THR A 95 11.14 -11.23 6.40
N ALA A 96 11.52 -12.48 6.28
CA ALA A 96 10.60 -13.59 6.00
C ALA A 96 10.05 -14.25 7.27
N ARG A 97 10.59 -13.90 8.45
CA ARG A 97 10.15 -14.47 9.74
C ARG A 97 8.78 -13.93 10.12
N CYS A 98 7.89 -14.81 10.53
CA CYS A 98 6.54 -14.46 10.97
C CYS A 98 6.06 -15.46 12.03
N PRO A 99 5.39 -15.01 13.12
CA PRO A 99 4.80 -15.92 14.10
C PRO A 99 3.50 -16.55 13.60
N ASN A 100 2.87 -15.97 12.57
CA ASN A 100 1.60 -16.39 12.02
C ASN A 100 1.76 -17.36 10.84
N ASN A 101 0.74 -18.16 10.59
CA ASN A 101 0.66 -19.09 9.48
C ASN A 101 -0.63 -18.87 8.67
N CYS A 102 -0.85 -17.63 8.22
CA CYS A 102 -2.10 -17.19 7.58
C CYS A 102 -2.48 -18.04 6.38
N ILE A 103 -3.76 -18.38 6.26
CA ILE A 103 -4.28 -19.22 5.15
C ILE A 103 -4.10 -18.55 3.78
N HIS A 104 -4.14 -17.21 3.72
CA HIS A 104 -4.05 -16.39 2.51
C HIS A 104 -2.68 -15.72 2.31
N CYS A 105 -1.63 -16.16 3.02
CA CYS A 105 -0.33 -15.49 2.98
C CYS A 105 0.28 -15.50 1.57
N GLY A 106 0.35 -14.32 0.95
CA GLY A 106 0.95 -14.15 -0.39
C GLY A 106 2.46 -14.34 -0.43
N ALA A 107 3.16 -14.06 0.68
CA ALA A 107 4.60 -14.24 0.82
C ALA A 107 5.01 -15.69 1.19
N ALA A 108 4.03 -16.59 1.37
CA ALA A 108 4.34 -17.99 1.65
C ALA A 108 5.07 -18.62 0.47
N GLY A 109 6.18 -19.31 0.76
CA GLY A 109 7.06 -19.88 -0.27
C GLY A 109 8.31 -19.03 -0.53
N ILE A 110 8.33 -17.76 -0.16
CA ILE A 110 9.56 -16.95 -0.19
C ILE A 110 10.45 -17.41 0.97
N LYS A 111 11.51 -18.12 0.64
CA LYS A 111 12.48 -18.67 1.62
C LYS A 111 13.87 -18.15 1.25
N PRO A 112 14.24 -16.96 1.74
CA PRO A 112 15.54 -16.39 1.44
C PRO A 112 16.67 -17.21 2.05
N GLU A 113 17.78 -17.35 1.36
CA GLU A 113 19.01 -17.91 1.94
C GLU A 113 19.62 -16.96 2.97
N ARG A 114 19.49 -15.67 2.72
CA ARG A 114 19.79 -14.59 3.66
C ARG A 114 18.81 -13.43 3.49
N GLU A 115 18.60 -12.67 4.54
CA GLU A 115 17.90 -11.39 4.49
C GLU A 115 18.89 -10.25 4.25
N MET A 116 18.45 -9.17 3.60
CA MET A 116 19.24 -7.95 3.45
C MET A 116 19.63 -7.37 4.82
N LYS A 117 20.85 -6.88 4.93
CA LYS A 117 21.34 -6.16 6.10
C LYS A 117 20.76 -4.74 6.14
N LEU A 118 20.90 -4.07 7.29
CA LEU A 118 20.42 -2.69 7.48
C LEU A 118 21.02 -1.75 6.42
N GLU A 119 22.34 -1.83 6.17
CA GLU A 119 23.03 -0.96 5.23
C GLU A 119 22.55 -1.18 3.78
N GLU A 120 22.23 -2.44 3.42
CA GLU A 120 21.70 -2.80 2.11
C GLU A 120 20.28 -2.24 1.92
N ILE A 121 19.45 -2.32 2.96
CA ILE A 121 18.11 -1.72 2.95
C ILE A 121 18.20 -0.20 2.91
N CYS A 122 19.08 0.43 3.68
CA CYS A 122 19.28 1.89 3.63
C CYS A 122 19.69 2.35 2.23
N SER A 123 20.65 1.66 1.60
CA SER A 123 21.02 1.95 0.21
C SER A 123 19.86 1.78 -0.78
N LEU A 124 19.04 0.76 -0.58
CA LEU A 124 17.83 0.54 -1.39
C LEU A 124 16.82 1.68 -1.20
N LEU A 125 16.61 2.14 0.03
CA LEU A 125 15.71 3.28 0.33
C LEU A 125 16.19 4.55 -0.37
N ASP A 126 17.50 4.82 -0.37
CA ASP A 126 18.08 5.97 -1.07
C ASP A 126 17.82 5.90 -2.57
N GLN A 127 18.10 4.75 -3.21
CA GLN A 127 17.81 4.53 -4.63
C GLN A 127 16.31 4.71 -4.95
N THR A 128 15.43 4.25 -4.06
CA THR A 128 13.99 4.36 -4.20
C THR A 128 13.54 5.83 -4.15
N LEU A 129 14.10 6.61 -3.22
CA LEU A 129 13.82 8.04 -3.10
C LEU A 129 14.35 8.84 -4.30
N GLU A 130 15.47 8.45 -4.90
CA GLU A 130 16.00 9.05 -6.13
C GLU A 130 15.08 8.80 -7.34
N LEU A 131 14.42 7.64 -7.40
CA LEU A 131 13.44 7.32 -8.43
C LEU A 131 12.12 8.11 -8.31
N GLY A 132 11.91 8.85 -7.21
CA GLY A 132 10.74 9.71 -7.04
C GLY A 132 9.62 9.15 -6.15
N THR A 133 9.85 8.06 -5.45
CA THR A 133 8.89 7.45 -4.54
C THR A 133 8.47 8.40 -3.42
N TYR A 134 7.16 8.46 -3.12
CA TYR A 134 6.58 9.21 -2.00
C TYR A 134 5.99 8.33 -0.90
N LEU A 135 5.78 7.05 -1.16
CA LEU A 135 5.27 6.08 -0.19
C LEU A 135 6.22 4.88 -0.10
N ILE A 136 6.78 4.66 1.07
CA ILE A 136 7.61 3.52 1.40
C ILE A 136 6.90 2.70 2.48
N SER A 137 6.57 1.44 2.14
CA SER A 137 5.93 0.51 3.06
C SER A 137 6.89 -0.63 3.43
N PHE A 138 7.16 -0.78 4.71
CA PHE A 138 7.87 -1.94 5.24
C PHE A 138 6.90 -3.09 5.44
N ASP A 139 7.20 -4.25 4.87
CA ASP A 139 6.39 -5.46 4.95
C ASP A 139 7.26 -6.72 5.07
N GLY A 140 6.75 -7.87 4.68
CA GLY A 140 7.43 -9.16 4.66
C GLY A 140 6.67 -10.23 5.45
N GLY A 141 7.33 -10.88 6.40
CA GLY A 141 6.69 -11.72 7.40
C GLY A 141 6.00 -10.87 8.45
N GLU A 142 6.61 -10.74 9.64
CA GLU A 142 6.16 -9.77 10.67
C GLU A 142 7.27 -8.73 10.89
N THR A 143 6.99 -7.49 10.55
CA THR A 143 7.97 -6.41 10.59
C THR A 143 8.55 -6.15 11.99
N MET A 144 7.75 -6.37 13.03
CA MET A 144 8.20 -6.19 14.41
C MET A 144 9.23 -7.25 14.87
N MET A 145 9.40 -8.35 14.13
CA MET A 145 10.47 -9.31 14.38
C MET A 145 11.84 -8.81 13.90
N ARG A 146 11.88 -7.75 13.09
CA ARG A 146 13.11 -7.11 12.66
C ARG A 146 13.54 -6.04 13.66
N LYS A 147 14.66 -6.25 14.35
CA LYS A 147 15.11 -5.38 15.46
C LYS A 147 15.45 -3.96 15.02
N ASP A 148 16.08 -3.83 13.85
CA ASP A 148 16.56 -2.60 13.23
C ASP A 148 15.51 -1.87 12.35
N LEU A 149 14.22 -2.18 12.52
CA LEU A 149 13.13 -1.47 11.82
C LEU A 149 13.08 0.02 12.18
N VAL A 150 13.40 0.39 13.43
CA VAL A 150 13.41 1.79 13.87
C VAL A 150 14.44 2.59 13.09
N GLU A 151 15.63 2.03 12.91
CA GLU A 151 16.72 2.62 12.15
C GLU A 151 16.37 2.76 10.66
N MET A 152 15.70 1.75 10.06
CA MET A 152 15.21 1.83 8.69
C MET A 152 14.18 2.94 8.51
N VAL A 153 13.21 3.04 9.44
CA VAL A 153 12.24 4.12 9.43
C VAL A 153 12.92 5.48 9.58
N ALA A 154 13.89 5.61 10.50
CA ALA A 154 14.64 6.85 10.71
C ALA A 154 15.43 7.27 9.46
N HIS A 155 15.95 6.33 8.67
CA HIS A 155 16.72 6.59 7.46
C HIS A 155 15.89 7.23 6.33
N VAL A 156 14.59 6.94 6.24
CA VAL A 156 13.75 7.54 5.20
C VAL A 156 13.70 9.06 5.34
N ASP A 157 14.02 9.79 4.27
CA ASP A 157 13.87 11.26 4.20
C ASP A 157 12.37 11.65 4.15
N LYS A 158 11.85 12.10 5.30
CA LYS A 158 10.43 12.45 5.46
C LYS A 158 10.01 13.69 4.64
N THR A 159 10.96 14.46 4.10
CA THR A 159 10.66 15.53 3.16
C THR A 159 10.35 15.00 1.76
N LYS A 160 10.69 13.74 1.48
CA LYS A 160 10.51 13.09 0.18
C LYS A 160 9.43 12.03 0.19
N ALA A 161 9.29 11.28 1.29
CA ALA A 161 8.33 10.18 1.38
C ALA A 161 7.79 9.99 2.79
N ILE A 162 6.60 9.41 2.89
CA ILE A 162 6.12 8.82 4.14
C ILE A 162 6.64 7.39 4.28
N ALA A 163 6.86 6.97 5.52
CA ALA A 163 7.20 5.61 5.89
C ALA A 163 6.04 4.95 6.60
N THR A 164 5.57 3.81 6.12
CA THR A 164 4.50 3.02 6.73
C THR A 164 4.97 1.60 7.01
N CYS A 165 4.29 0.84 7.83
CA CYS A 165 4.59 -0.57 8.01
C CYS A 165 3.32 -1.42 8.11
N PHE A 166 3.41 -2.65 7.61
CA PHE A 166 2.42 -3.69 7.85
C PHE A 166 2.81 -4.52 9.06
N THR A 167 1.84 -4.84 9.90
CA THR A 167 2.04 -5.69 11.06
C THR A 167 0.77 -6.42 11.45
N SER A 168 0.90 -7.57 12.06
CA SER A 168 -0.18 -8.26 12.75
C SER A 168 -0.40 -7.75 14.18
N GLY A 169 0.33 -6.73 14.61
CA GLY A 169 0.36 -6.24 15.98
C GLY A 169 1.31 -7.01 16.90
N TYR A 170 1.76 -8.20 16.50
CA TYR A 170 2.70 -9.00 17.26
C TYR A 170 3.99 -8.22 17.56
N GLY A 171 4.36 -8.10 18.84
CA GLY A 171 5.59 -7.41 19.24
C GLY A 171 5.57 -5.89 19.13
N LEU A 172 4.45 -5.27 18.74
CA LEU A 172 4.26 -3.83 18.75
C LEU A 172 3.94 -3.35 20.17
N SER A 173 4.95 -3.37 21.05
CA SER A 173 4.86 -2.87 22.42
C SER A 173 4.72 -1.35 22.44
N GLU A 174 4.33 -0.79 23.60
CA GLU A 174 4.26 0.67 23.82
C GLU A 174 5.62 1.35 23.56
N GLU A 175 6.71 0.76 24.04
CA GLU A 175 8.08 1.23 23.82
C GLU A 175 8.43 1.23 22.32
N ARG A 176 8.10 0.12 21.64
CA ARG A 176 8.38 -0.04 20.21
C ARG A 176 7.59 0.96 19.37
N ALA A 177 6.31 1.17 19.70
CA ALA A 177 5.46 2.14 19.03
C ALA A 177 6.00 3.58 19.22
N LYS A 178 6.41 3.96 20.43
CA LYS A 178 7.05 5.26 20.70
C LYS A 178 8.35 5.44 19.91
N ALA A 179 9.21 4.42 19.86
CA ALA A 179 10.44 4.48 19.10
C ALA A 179 10.18 4.65 17.59
N LEU A 180 9.23 3.92 17.01
CA LEU A 180 8.82 4.04 15.61
C LEU A 180 8.21 5.42 15.32
N LYS A 181 7.36 5.96 16.18
CA LYS A 181 6.83 7.33 16.02
C LYS A 181 7.96 8.36 16.03
N ASN A 182 8.89 8.28 16.97
CA ASN A 182 10.02 9.18 17.06
C ASN A 182 10.95 9.07 15.84
N ALA A 183 11.07 7.90 15.24
CA ALA A 183 11.77 7.68 13.97
C ALA A 183 11.01 8.22 12.76
N GLY A 184 9.76 8.66 12.93
CA GLY A 184 8.92 9.24 11.88
C GLY A 184 8.08 8.22 11.12
N LEU A 185 7.68 7.10 11.75
CA LEU A 185 6.67 6.22 11.18
C LEU A 185 5.35 6.99 11.05
N TYR A 186 4.84 7.07 9.81
CA TYR A 186 3.63 7.81 9.49
C TYR A 186 2.38 7.02 9.87
N ALA A 187 2.28 5.77 9.40
CA ALA A 187 1.14 4.91 9.67
C ALA A 187 1.53 3.45 9.90
N ALA A 188 0.73 2.74 10.67
CA ALA A 188 0.77 1.30 10.83
C ALA A 188 -0.50 0.69 10.24
N HIS A 189 -0.33 -0.17 9.22
CA HIS A 189 -1.40 -0.98 8.64
C HIS A 189 -1.49 -2.27 9.43
N ILE A 190 -2.47 -2.35 10.33
CA ILE A 190 -2.60 -3.45 11.27
C ILE A 190 -3.63 -4.44 10.73
N SER A 191 -3.18 -5.65 10.51
CA SER A 191 -4.00 -6.70 9.93
C SER A 191 -5.05 -7.20 10.92
N LEU A 192 -6.33 -7.15 10.53
CA LEU A 192 -7.45 -7.64 11.34
C LEU A 192 -8.56 -8.16 10.41
N ASP A 193 -8.53 -9.47 10.08
CA ASP A 193 -9.32 -10.08 9.01
C ASP A 193 -10.70 -10.61 9.45
N SER A 194 -11.06 -10.49 10.70
CA SER A 194 -12.41 -10.79 11.19
C SER A 194 -12.72 -10.01 12.46
N PRO A 195 -13.98 -9.59 12.67
CA PRO A 195 -14.46 -9.07 13.96
C PRO A 195 -14.47 -10.15 15.07
N SER A 196 -14.50 -11.42 14.70
CA SER A 196 -14.48 -12.57 15.62
C SER A 196 -13.04 -12.98 15.93
N GLU A 197 -12.69 -13.05 17.24
CA GLU A 197 -11.40 -13.55 17.71
C GLU A 197 -11.10 -14.96 17.16
N ALA A 198 -12.07 -15.89 17.28
CA ALA A 198 -11.88 -17.26 16.84
C ALA A 198 -11.61 -17.37 15.33
N GLU A 199 -12.32 -16.58 14.53
CA GLU A 199 -12.17 -16.58 13.09
C GLU A 199 -10.89 -15.87 12.67
N HIS A 200 -10.54 -14.74 13.26
CA HIS A 200 -9.27 -14.07 13.01
C HIS A 200 -8.07 -15.00 13.30
N ASP A 201 -8.08 -15.65 14.48
CA ASP A 201 -7.03 -16.59 14.88
C ASP A 201 -6.95 -17.78 13.90
N ARG A 202 -8.09 -18.28 13.41
CA ARG A 202 -8.14 -19.32 12.37
C ARG A 202 -7.51 -18.86 11.07
N ILE A 203 -7.89 -17.67 10.59
CA ILE A 203 -7.34 -17.08 9.35
C ILE A 203 -5.83 -16.86 9.49
N ARG A 204 -5.37 -16.36 10.64
CA ARG A 204 -3.95 -16.10 10.92
C ARG A 204 -3.16 -17.36 11.25
N GLY A 205 -3.83 -18.50 11.48
CA GLY A 205 -3.21 -19.79 11.80
C GLY A 205 -2.45 -19.76 13.12
N ARG A 206 -2.87 -18.91 14.07
CA ARG A 206 -2.25 -18.77 15.40
C ARG A 206 -3.25 -18.25 16.44
N LYS A 207 -3.36 -18.98 17.55
CA LYS A 207 -4.15 -18.55 18.70
C LYS A 207 -3.54 -17.27 19.33
N GLY A 208 -4.38 -16.28 19.62
CA GLY A 208 -3.99 -15.01 20.21
C GLY A 208 -3.53 -13.96 19.20
N ALA A 209 -3.63 -14.21 17.88
CA ALA A 209 -3.32 -13.23 16.85
C ALA A 209 -4.27 -12.02 16.92
N TYR A 210 -5.55 -12.25 17.25
CA TYR A 210 -6.53 -11.19 17.46
C TYR A 210 -6.14 -10.24 18.58
N LEU A 211 -5.75 -10.78 19.72
CA LEU A 211 -5.32 -9.99 20.88
C LEU A 211 -4.04 -9.20 20.61
N ASP A 212 -3.10 -9.76 19.82
CA ASP A 212 -1.93 -9.01 19.37
C ASP A 212 -2.32 -7.83 18.49
N SER A 213 -3.26 -8.01 17.56
CA SER A 213 -3.75 -6.92 16.72
C SER A 213 -4.39 -5.80 17.55
N LEU A 214 -5.26 -6.14 18.50
CA LEU A 214 -5.88 -5.16 19.40
C LEU A 214 -4.86 -4.43 20.28
N SER A 215 -3.88 -5.15 20.82
CA SER A 215 -2.79 -4.56 21.61
C SER A 215 -1.92 -3.64 20.75
N GLY A 216 -1.57 -4.06 19.54
CA GLY A 216 -0.82 -3.26 18.58
C GLY A 216 -1.54 -1.97 18.19
N ILE A 217 -2.85 -2.03 17.92
CA ILE A 217 -3.70 -0.86 17.64
C ILE A 217 -3.65 0.12 18.84
N LYS A 218 -3.89 -0.37 20.04
CA LYS A 218 -3.85 0.43 21.27
C LYS A 218 -2.51 1.15 21.43
N ASN A 219 -1.40 0.42 21.28
CA ASN A 219 -0.05 0.95 21.47
C ASN A 219 0.34 1.95 20.37
N ALA A 220 0.00 1.69 19.09
CA ALA A 220 0.23 2.60 17.99
C ALA A 220 -0.52 3.93 18.18
N LYS A 221 -1.82 3.86 18.56
CA LYS A 221 -2.64 5.04 18.86
C LYS A 221 -2.08 5.84 20.03
N ALA A 222 -1.71 5.17 21.13
CA ALA A 222 -1.11 5.83 22.30
C ALA A 222 0.20 6.55 21.97
N ALA A 223 0.97 6.04 21.01
CA ALA A 223 2.18 6.68 20.50
C ALA A 223 1.92 7.78 19.47
N GLY A 224 0.67 7.99 19.01
CA GLY A 224 0.32 8.96 17.97
C GLY A 224 0.72 8.53 16.56
N ILE A 225 0.87 7.24 16.29
CA ILE A 225 0.99 6.68 14.94
C ILE A 225 -0.41 6.58 14.36
N MET A 226 -0.60 7.00 13.12
CA MET A 226 -1.87 6.75 12.43
C MET A 226 -2.10 5.25 12.25
N THR A 227 -3.33 4.83 12.48
CA THR A 227 -3.70 3.42 12.42
C THR A 227 -4.71 3.16 11.33
N ASP A 228 -4.38 2.17 10.50
CA ASP A 228 -5.21 1.66 9.44
C ASP A 228 -5.53 0.19 9.72
N MET A 229 -6.81 -0.16 9.77
CA MET A 229 -7.26 -1.54 9.84
C MET A 229 -7.18 -2.14 8.45
N PHE A 230 -6.25 -3.06 8.24
CA PHE A 230 -6.04 -3.70 6.96
C PHE A 230 -6.74 -5.06 6.91
N VAL A 231 -7.73 -5.18 6.02
CA VAL A 231 -8.58 -6.36 5.88
C VAL A 231 -8.38 -6.98 4.50
N VAL A 232 -8.24 -8.30 4.44
CA VAL A 232 -8.27 -9.06 3.19
C VAL A 232 -9.65 -9.69 3.04
N VAL A 233 -10.41 -9.25 2.02
CA VAL A 233 -11.73 -9.81 1.73
C VAL A 233 -11.66 -10.94 0.72
N SER A 234 -12.49 -11.94 0.94
CA SER A 234 -12.74 -13.11 0.10
C SER A 234 -14.25 -13.30 -0.11
N PRO A 235 -14.69 -14.23 -0.94
CA PRO A 235 -16.13 -14.58 -1.02
C PRO A 235 -16.75 -14.97 0.34
N ASP A 236 -15.95 -15.46 1.29
CA ASP A 236 -16.45 -15.93 2.58
C ASP A 236 -16.78 -14.80 3.57
N ASN A 237 -16.09 -13.63 3.48
CA ASN A 237 -16.23 -12.53 4.43
C ASN A 237 -16.65 -11.20 3.80
N ILE A 238 -16.90 -11.16 2.49
CA ILE A 238 -17.33 -9.92 1.80
C ILE A 238 -18.70 -9.41 2.30
N ASP A 239 -19.45 -10.24 2.98
CA ASP A 239 -20.74 -9.88 3.58
C ASP A 239 -20.59 -9.16 4.93
N GLU A 240 -19.41 -9.17 5.54
CA GLU A 240 -19.10 -8.59 6.86
C GLU A 240 -18.54 -7.15 6.80
N LEU A 241 -18.77 -6.42 5.70
CA LEU A 241 -18.17 -5.06 5.52
C LEU A 241 -18.63 -4.05 6.58
N GLU A 242 -19.89 -4.10 6.99
CA GLU A 242 -20.45 -3.23 8.01
C GLU A 242 -19.90 -3.56 9.41
N GLU A 243 -19.65 -4.83 9.70
CA GLU A 243 -19.03 -5.32 10.93
C GLU A 243 -17.56 -4.89 11.00
N PHE A 244 -16.81 -4.97 9.89
CA PHE A 244 -15.45 -4.44 9.81
C PHE A 244 -15.41 -2.94 10.06
N TYR A 245 -16.34 -2.19 9.45
CA TYR A 245 -16.42 -0.75 9.65
C TYR A 245 -16.72 -0.41 11.11
N SER A 246 -17.72 -1.06 11.69
CA SER A 246 -18.11 -0.86 13.10
C SER A 246 -16.96 -1.21 14.05
N LEU A 247 -16.20 -2.27 13.78
CA LEU A 247 -15.02 -2.63 14.56
C LEU A 247 -13.93 -1.55 14.46
N ALA A 248 -13.61 -1.07 13.24
CA ALA A 248 -12.63 -0.02 13.03
C ALA A 248 -13.03 1.29 13.71
N GLU A 249 -14.32 1.65 13.66
CA GLU A 249 -14.89 2.82 14.33
C GLU A 249 -14.79 2.69 15.86
N ASN A 250 -15.19 1.55 16.43
CA ASN A 250 -15.11 1.28 17.88
C ASN A 250 -13.67 1.29 18.40
N LEU A 251 -12.71 0.84 17.60
CA LEU A 251 -11.29 0.91 17.91
C LEU A 251 -10.72 2.32 17.68
N GLY A 252 -11.49 3.24 17.09
CA GLY A 252 -11.08 4.59 16.75
C GLY A 252 -9.93 4.61 15.76
N MET A 253 -9.97 3.72 14.76
CA MET A 253 -9.02 3.70 13.66
C MET A 253 -9.26 4.89 12.73
N GLN A 254 -8.21 5.41 12.11
CA GLN A 254 -8.34 6.50 11.16
C GLN A 254 -8.79 6.02 9.79
N GLU A 255 -8.36 4.82 9.38
CA GLU A 255 -8.68 4.26 8.07
C GLU A 255 -9.05 2.77 8.18
N LEU A 256 -9.90 2.31 7.26
CA LEU A 256 -10.20 0.92 6.97
C LEU A 256 -9.81 0.64 5.53
N SER A 257 -8.70 -0.05 5.33
CA SER A 257 -8.20 -0.48 4.02
C SER A 257 -8.65 -1.89 3.71
N ILE A 258 -9.41 -2.03 2.62
CA ILE A 258 -9.95 -3.30 2.18
C ILE A 258 -9.19 -3.76 0.94
N TYR A 259 -8.49 -4.87 1.05
CA TYR A 259 -7.79 -5.53 -0.04
C TYR A 259 -8.50 -6.82 -0.44
N GLU A 260 -8.27 -7.28 -1.67
CA GLU A 260 -8.83 -8.56 -2.12
C GLU A 260 -7.87 -9.71 -1.87
N ILE A 261 -8.40 -10.89 -1.61
CA ILE A 261 -7.60 -12.10 -1.63
C ILE A 261 -7.08 -12.35 -3.05
N ILE A 262 -5.81 -12.63 -3.18
CA ILE A 262 -5.15 -12.91 -4.46
C ILE A 262 -4.68 -14.37 -4.45
N ALA A 263 -4.97 -15.09 -5.53
CA ALA A 263 -4.51 -16.47 -5.71
C ALA A 263 -2.99 -16.52 -5.93
N VAL A 264 -2.23 -16.42 -4.83
CA VAL A 264 -0.77 -16.46 -4.74
C VAL A 264 -0.33 -17.04 -3.38
N GLY A 265 0.89 -17.50 -3.27
CA GLY A 265 1.41 -18.08 -2.03
C GLY A 265 0.58 -19.28 -1.58
N ARG A 266 0.02 -19.26 -0.35
CA ARG A 266 -0.84 -20.36 0.13
C ARG A 266 -2.19 -20.45 -0.57
N TRP A 267 -2.65 -19.34 -1.19
CA TRP A 267 -3.93 -19.31 -1.93
C TRP A 267 -3.76 -19.56 -3.43
N LEU A 268 -2.56 -19.99 -3.88
CA LEU A 268 -2.21 -20.10 -5.31
C LEU A 268 -3.16 -21.02 -6.10
N GLU A 269 -3.59 -22.13 -5.49
CA GLU A 269 -4.45 -23.12 -6.14
C GLU A 269 -5.97 -22.80 -6.02
N HIS A 270 -6.35 -21.69 -5.34
CA HIS A 270 -7.73 -21.28 -5.09
C HIS A 270 -8.16 -20.12 -6.01
N GLU A 271 -7.95 -20.28 -7.32
CA GLU A 271 -8.22 -19.22 -8.30
C GLU A 271 -9.70 -18.87 -8.43
N ASP A 272 -10.57 -19.83 -8.18
CA ASP A 272 -12.02 -19.65 -8.23
C ASP A 272 -12.61 -19.09 -6.92
N GLU A 273 -11.81 -19.03 -5.85
CA GLU A 273 -12.18 -18.55 -4.53
C GLU A 273 -11.70 -17.10 -4.29
N VAL A 274 -11.79 -16.27 -5.31
CA VAL A 274 -11.47 -14.83 -5.26
C VAL A 274 -12.70 -14.00 -5.57
N ILE A 275 -12.73 -12.74 -5.11
CA ILE A 275 -13.86 -11.86 -5.33
C ILE A 275 -14.06 -11.56 -6.83
N GLY A 276 -15.34 -11.44 -7.23
CA GLY A 276 -15.75 -11.16 -8.61
C GLY A 276 -16.06 -9.68 -8.88
N LYS A 277 -16.51 -9.39 -10.10
CA LYS A 277 -16.91 -8.03 -10.49
C LYS A 277 -18.05 -7.46 -9.65
N LYS A 278 -19.01 -8.31 -9.22
CA LYS A 278 -20.14 -7.89 -8.37
C LYS A 278 -19.65 -7.41 -7.01
N ASP A 279 -18.63 -8.08 -6.46
CA ASP A 279 -18.06 -7.75 -5.17
C ASP A 279 -17.27 -6.44 -5.25
N VAL A 280 -16.55 -6.20 -6.34
CA VAL A 280 -15.87 -4.90 -6.58
C VAL A 280 -16.88 -3.75 -6.63
N LEU A 281 -18.03 -3.93 -7.31
CA LEU A 281 -19.10 -2.93 -7.31
C LEU A 281 -19.72 -2.74 -5.92
N ARG A 282 -19.80 -3.78 -5.12
CA ARG A 282 -20.25 -3.72 -3.73
C ARG A 282 -19.24 -2.90 -2.89
N LEU A 283 -17.96 -3.18 -3.03
CA LEU A 283 -16.89 -2.43 -2.35
C LEU A 283 -16.89 -0.95 -2.74
N GLU A 284 -17.11 -0.62 -4.03
CA GLU A 284 -17.26 0.77 -4.49
C GLU A 284 -18.41 1.47 -3.78
N LYS A 285 -19.60 0.85 -3.77
CA LYS A 285 -20.79 1.41 -3.10
C LYS A 285 -20.57 1.59 -1.61
N PHE A 286 -19.93 0.61 -0.98
CA PHE A 286 -19.60 0.65 0.44
C PHE A 286 -18.64 1.80 0.76
N GLN A 287 -17.50 1.90 0.06
CA GLN A 287 -16.55 2.99 0.23
C GLN A 287 -17.25 4.35 0.09
N LYS A 288 -18.00 4.56 -0.99
CA LYS A 288 -18.70 5.82 -1.24
C LYS A 288 -19.73 6.15 -0.16
N ALA A 289 -20.42 5.15 0.36
CA ALA A 289 -21.40 5.35 1.43
C ALA A 289 -20.73 5.72 2.76
N MET A 290 -19.66 5.02 3.13
CA MET A 290 -18.95 5.28 4.40
C MET A 290 -18.19 6.61 4.35
N ASN A 291 -17.55 6.94 3.23
CA ASN A 291 -16.81 8.20 3.10
C ASN A 291 -17.71 9.46 3.01
N LYS A 292 -19.02 9.30 2.88
CA LYS A 292 -19.99 10.41 3.04
C LYS A 292 -20.32 10.75 4.48
N LYS A 293 -20.03 9.84 5.43
CA LYS A 293 -20.25 10.11 6.86
C LYS A 293 -19.21 11.13 7.34
N SER A 294 -19.62 12.03 8.24
CA SER A 294 -18.74 13.03 8.84
C SER A 294 -17.73 12.43 9.82
N ASP A 295 -18.09 11.33 10.44
CA ASP A 295 -17.37 10.63 11.50
C ASP A 295 -17.02 9.19 11.08
N GLY A 296 -16.34 8.47 11.96
CA GLY A 296 -15.83 7.12 11.72
C GLY A 296 -14.61 7.08 10.79
N PRO A 297 -14.03 5.89 10.53
CA PRO A 297 -12.85 5.74 9.72
C PRO A 297 -13.12 6.07 8.24
N ARG A 298 -12.08 6.55 7.54
CA ARG A 298 -12.10 6.57 6.08
C ARG A 298 -12.05 5.13 5.57
N VAL A 299 -12.69 4.85 4.43
CA VAL A 299 -12.62 3.55 3.76
C VAL A 299 -11.84 3.69 2.46
N THR A 300 -10.87 2.81 2.25
CA THR A 300 -10.15 2.65 0.99
C THR A 300 -10.28 1.20 0.50
N ALA A 301 -11.09 0.99 -0.52
CA ALA A 301 -11.26 -0.32 -1.16
C ALA A 301 -10.32 -0.43 -2.38
N PHE A 302 -9.19 -1.10 -2.21
CA PHE A 302 -8.16 -1.22 -3.26
C PHE A 302 -8.65 -1.88 -4.55
N PRO A 303 -9.55 -2.89 -4.55
CA PRO A 303 -10.07 -3.46 -5.79
C PRO A 303 -10.83 -2.44 -6.65
N TYR A 304 -11.52 -1.48 -6.01
CA TYR A 304 -12.16 -0.35 -6.69
C TYR A 304 -11.13 0.70 -7.09
N PHE A 305 -10.25 1.09 -6.16
CA PHE A 305 -9.25 2.13 -6.38
C PHE A 305 -8.26 1.78 -7.50
N MET A 306 -7.78 0.52 -7.52
CA MET A 306 -6.94 -0.02 -8.61
C MET A 306 -7.75 -0.61 -9.75
N GLY A 307 -9.03 -0.30 -9.84
CA GLY A 307 -9.94 -0.73 -10.90
C GLY A 307 -9.84 0.13 -12.17
N PRO A 308 -10.55 -0.29 -13.23
CA PRO A 308 -10.46 0.31 -14.56
C PRO A 308 -10.99 1.75 -14.63
N ASP A 309 -11.88 2.11 -13.70
CA ASP A 309 -12.55 3.42 -13.70
C ASP A 309 -11.73 4.49 -12.98
N LEU A 310 -10.73 4.08 -12.17
CA LEU A 310 -9.83 4.98 -11.47
C LEU A 310 -8.38 4.85 -11.99
N PHE A 311 -7.53 4.12 -11.30
CA PHE A 311 -6.08 4.13 -11.57
C PHE A 311 -5.57 2.90 -12.33
N GLY A 312 -6.33 1.79 -12.35
CA GLY A 312 -5.85 0.51 -12.86
C GLY A 312 -4.78 -0.12 -11.98
N CYS A 313 -4.20 -1.24 -12.43
CA CYS A 313 -3.18 -1.95 -11.67
C CYS A 313 -1.86 -1.16 -11.58
N PHE A 314 -1.30 -1.06 -10.39
CA PHE A 314 -0.03 -0.35 -10.13
C PHE A 314 1.21 -1.22 -10.33
N ALA A 315 1.06 -2.54 -10.36
CA ALA A 315 2.17 -3.49 -10.47
C ALA A 315 3.12 -3.15 -11.62
N GLY A 316 4.40 -3.00 -11.32
CA GLY A 316 5.45 -2.72 -12.28
C GLY A 316 5.33 -1.38 -13.03
N ARG A 317 4.44 -0.48 -12.61
CA ARG A 317 4.22 0.84 -13.24
C ARG A 317 4.30 2.01 -12.28
N ARG A 318 3.65 1.90 -11.14
CA ARG A 318 3.64 2.85 -10.02
C ARG A 318 4.12 2.19 -8.74
N TRP A 319 3.99 0.89 -8.64
CA TRP A 319 4.41 0.08 -7.49
C TRP A 319 5.44 -0.95 -7.92
N MET A 320 6.45 -1.15 -7.09
CA MET A 320 7.33 -2.31 -7.08
C MET A 320 7.56 -2.78 -5.65
N HIS A 321 7.86 -4.05 -5.52
CA HIS A 321 8.18 -4.71 -4.26
C HIS A 321 9.58 -5.30 -4.31
N VAL A 322 10.31 -5.24 -3.20
CA VAL A 322 11.59 -5.93 -3.04
C VAL A 322 11.46 -6.93 -1.91
N ALA A 323 11.67 -8.20 -2.21
CA ALA A 323 11.66 -9.27 -1.21
C ALA A 323 12.85 -9.14 -0.25
N SER A 324 12.81 -9.84 0.88
CA SER A 324 13.80 -9.72 1.96
C SER A 324 15.23 -10.13 1.57
N ASP A 325 15.40 -10.84 0.45
CA ASP A 325 16.68 -11.22 -0.15
C ASP A 325 17.15 -10.32 -1.30
N GLY A 326 16.41 -9.23 -1.57
CA GLY A 326 16.76 -8.25 -2.58
C GLY A 326 16.15 -8.49 -3.96
N GLU A 327 15.35 -9.54 -4.16
CA GLU A 327 14.67 -9.81 -5.43
C GLU A 327 13.57 -8.76 -5.70
N VAL A 328 13.59 -8.15 -6.88
CA VAL A 328 12.66 -7.08 -7.26
C VAL A 328 11.48 -7.64 -8.05
N MET A 329 10.29 -7.42 -7.54
CA MET A 329 9.02 -7.91 -8.07
C MET A 329 8.15 -6.73 -8.52
N PRO A 330 7.21 -6.91 -9.47
CA PRO A 330 6.29 -5.85 -9.90
C PRO A 330 5.34 -5.38 -8.79
N CYS A 331 4.99 -6.27 -7.88
CA CYS A 331 4.23 -6.06 -6.64
C CYS A 331 4.43 -7.27 -5.73
N ALA A 332 4.01 -7.18 -4.48
CA ALA A 332 4.14 -8.26 -3.49
C ALA A 332 3.36 -9.54 -3.84
N TYR A 333 2.48 -9.50 -4.84
CA TYR A 333 1.61 -10.62 -5.22
C TYR A 333 2.02 -11.32 -6.51
N THR A 334 2.98 -10.78 -7.26
CA THR A 334 3.44 -11.42 -8.51
C THR A 334 4.77 -12.10 -8.26
N PRO A 335 4.85 -13.43 -8.26
CA PRO A 335 6.05 -14.18 -7.88
C PRO A 335 7.10 -14.24 -9.00
N LEU A 336 7.31 -13.13 -9.70
CA LEU A 336 8.30 -12.98 -10.79
C LEU A 336 9.35 -11.97 -10.38
N SER A 337 10.62 -12.33 -10.46
CA SER A 337 11.75 -11.43 -10.24
C SER A 337 12.22 -10.78 -11.55
N PHE A 338 12.58 -9.52 -11.46
CA PHE A 338 13.19 -8.75 -12.54
C PHE A 338 14.68 -8.44 -12.29
N GLY A 339 15.26 -9.01 -11.25
CA GLY A 339 16.64 -8.84 -10.85
C GLY A 339 16.78 -8.64 -9.35
N ASN A 340 18.01 -8.54 -8.86
CA ASN A 340 18.31 -8.42 -7.43
C ASN A 340 19.09 -7.12 -7.17
N VAL A 341 18.65 -6.33 -6.19
CA VAL A 341 19.27 -5.05 -5.82
C VAL A 341 20.66 -5.19 -5.21
N LEU A 342 21.06 -6.40 -4.84
CA LEU A 342 22.41 -6.70 -4.38
C LEU A 342 23.39 -6.97 -5.53
N GLU A 343 22.87 -7.15 -6.75
CA GLU A 343 23.64 -7.47 -7.96
C GLU A 343 23.71 -6.27 -8.92
N GLU A 344 22.66 -5.44 -8.95
CA GLU A 344 22.55 -4.32 -9.88
C GLU A 344 21.68 -3.19 -9.32
N SER A 345 21.71 -2.01 -9.95
CA SER A 345 20.94 -0.85 -9.48
C SER A 345 19.43 -1.05 -9.66
N LEU A 346 18.66 -0.52 -8.70
CA LEU A 346 17.18 -0.54 -8.75
C LEU A 346 16.66 0.15 -10.03
N GLU A 347 17.31 1.21 -10.49
CA GLU A 347 16.95 1.91 -11.74
C GLU A 347 17.07 1.00 -12.96
N ALA A 348 18.13 0.19 -13.06
CA ALA A 348 18.32 -0.75 -14.16
C ALA A 348 17.23 -1.81 -14.18
N ILE A 349 16.89 -2.36 -13.01
CA ILE A 349 15.81 -3.34 -12.86
C ILE A 349 14.46 -2.72 -13.22
N TRP A 350 14.16 -1.50 -12.73
CA TRP A 350 12.93 -0.78 -13.05
C TRP A 350 12.77 -0.52 -14.55
N LYS A 351 13.85 -0.13 -15.23
CA LYS A 351 13.87 0.05 -16.71
C LYS A 351 13.61 -1.27 -17.45
N ARG A 352 14.20 -2.38 -16.99
CA ARG A 352 13.97 -3.72 -17.53
C ARG A 352 12.53 -4.15 -17.39
N MET A 353 11.97 -4.03 -16.19
CA MET A 353 10.56 -4.32 -15.92
C MET A 353 9.62 -3.54 -16.85
N GLY A 354 9.96 -2.29 -17.15
CA GLY A 354 9.18 -1.44 -18.07
C GLY A 354 9.15 -1.87 -19.52
N LYS A 355 10.11 -2.68 -19.94
CA LYS A 355 10.19 -3.23 -21.30
C LYS A 355 9.46 -4.58 -21.44
N HIS A 356 9.14 -5.20 -20.32
CA HIS A 356 8.48 -6.51 -20.29
C HIS A 356 7.05 -6.43 -20.82
N GLU A 357 6.64 -7.42 -21.64
CA GLU A 357 5.34 -7.44 -22.33
C GLU A 357 4.16 -7.22 -21.38
N ALA A 358 4.18 -7.82 -20.22
CA ALA A 358 3.12 -7.72 -19.24
C ALA A 358 3.02 -6.32 -18.58
N TYR A 359 4.13 -5.55 -18.50
CA TYR A 359 4.21 -4.30 -17.74
C TYR A 359 4.47 -3.05 -18.60
N LYS A 360 4.73 -3.20 -19.90
CA LYS A 360 4.93 -2.05 -20.81
C LYS A 360 3.67 -1.21 -21.01
N LYS A 361 2.47 -1.79 -20.82
CA LYS A 361 1.17 -1.11 -20.86
C LYS A 361 0.48 -1.21 -19.52
N GLN A 362 -0.35 -0.22 -19.20
CA GLN A 362 -1.15 -0.24 -17.98
C GLN A 362 -2.23 -1.31 -18.06
N ALA A 363 -2.28 -2.20 -17.08
CA ALA A 363 -3.38 -3.13 -16.91
C ALA A 363 -4.57 -2.44 -16.21
N LYS A 364 -5.78 -2.69 -16.72
CA LYS A 364 -7.02 -2.15 -16.13
C LYS A 364 -7.42 -2.83 -14.83
N TYR A 365 -6.98 -4.07 -14.63
CA TYR A 365 -7.27 -4.92 -13.48
C TYR A 365 -5.98 -5.55 -12.96
N CYS A 366 -6.03 -6.09 -11.76
CA CYS A 366 -4.93 -6.87 -11.20
C CYS A 366 -4.47 -7.96 -12.20
N MET A 367 -3.16 -8.01 -12.48
CA MET A 367 -2.58 -8.97 -13.42
C MET A 367 -2.78 -10.41 -12.95
N MET A 368 -2.75 -10.64 -11.64
CA MET A 368 -2.98 -11.96 -11.04
C MET A 368 -4.42 -12.48 -11.22
N ARG A 369 -5.36 -11.62 -11.64
CA ARG A 369 -6.73 -11.98 -12.02
C ARG A 369 -6.92 -12.18 -13.52
N ASN A 370 -5.88 -11.98 -14.33
CA ASN A 370 -5.92 -12.16 -15.76
C ASN A 370 -5.59 -13.63 -16.13
N PRO A 371 -6.53 -14.42 -16.66
CA PRO A 371 -6.28 -15.83 -16.97
C PRO A 371 -5.10 -16.04 -17.93
N LYS A 372 -4.97 -15.19 -18.96
CA LYS A 372 -3.84 -15.29 -19.91
C LYS A 372 -2.50 -15.04 -19.23
N PHE A 373 -2.42 -14.04 -18.34
CA PHE A 373 -1.21 -13.77 -17.58
C PHE A 373 -0.87 -14.94 -16.66
N ARG A 374 -1.88 -15.53 -16.00
CA ARG A 374 -1.66 -16.71 -15.15
C ARG A 374 -1.17 -17.90 -15.95
N GLU A 375 -1.82 -18.20 -17.07
CA GLU A 375 -1.43 -19.28 -17.97
C GLU A 375 0.01 -19.11 -18.48
N GLU A 376 0.39 -17.89 -18.87
CA GLU A 376 1.69 -17.59 -19.46
C GLU A 376 2.83 -17.54 -18.42
N TYR A 377 2.57 -16.98 -17.22
CA TYR A 377 3.64 -16.66 -16.25
C TYR A 377 3.52 -17.37 -14.91
N ILE A 378 2.31 -17.77 -14.48
CA ILE A 378 2.11 -18.31 -13.13
C ILE A 378 2.01 -19.83 -13.16
N HIS A 379 1.19 -20.39 -14.06
CA HIS A 379 1.02 -21.84 -14.17
C HIS A 379 2.27 -22.55 -14.72
N THR A 380 3.17 -21.78 -15.32
CA THR A 380 4.47 -22.29 -15.82
C THR A 380 5.54 -22.41 -14.73
N ILE A 381 5.29 -21.84 -13.53
CA ILE A 381 6.24 -21.91 -12.41
C ILE A 381 6.29 -23.34 -11.88
N PRO A 382 7.46 -24.02 -11.88
CA PRO A 382 7.60 -25.34 -11.29
C PRO A 382 7.21 -25.33 -9.80
N LYS A 383 6.57 -26.41 -9.31
CA LYS A 383 6.10 -26.48 -7.91
C LYS A 383 7.23 -26.40 -6.87
N ASP A 384 8.43 -26.80 -7.25
CA ASP A 384 9.65 -26.78 -6.44
C ASP A 384 10.55 -25.56 -6.70
N ALA A 385 10.11 -24.65 -7.57
CA ALA A 385 10.88 -23.45 -7.89
C ALA A 385 11.04 -22.54 -6.66
N LYS A 386 12.24 -21.95 -6.55
CA LYS A 386 12.46 -20.85 -5.60
C LYS A 386 11.66 -19.62 -6.07
N ILE A 387 10.85 -19.07 -5.19
CA ILE A 387 10.06 -17.88 -5.45
C ILE A 387 10.73 -16.65 -4.83
N PRO A 388 10.77 -15.49 -5.51
CA PRO A 388 10.24 -15.23 -6.85
C PRO A 388 11.10 -15.85 -7.96
N LEU A 389 10.44 -16.25 -9.05
CA LEU A 389 11.11 -16.84 -10.21
C LEU A 389 11.82 -15.76 -11.03
N ARG A 390 13.11 -15.97 -11.34
CA ARG A 390 13.89 -15.14 -12.28
C ARG A 390 13.63 -15.50 -13.74
#